data_3d1dc4135a8c9fa12c1fa7b7e97626d7
#
_entry.id   3d1dc4135a8c9fa12c1fa7b7e97626d7
#
_cell.length_a   1.000
_cell.length_b   1.000
_cell.length_c   1.000
_cell.angle_alpha   90.00
_cell.angle_beta   90.00
_cell.angle_gamma   90.00
#
_symmetry.space_group_name_H-M   'P 1'
#
loop_
_entity.id
_entity.type
_entity.pdbx_description
1 polymer ?
#
loop_
_entity_poly.entity_id
_entity_poly.type
_entity_poly.pdbx_seq_one_letter_code
_entity_poly.pdbx_strand_id
1 'polypeptide(L)'
;RWDASIALAKQKDSSGRSILLDLLDRKYLNSFPNIDEKEKVQVILVAISVAHFIQNQELKTVLVNIRENDENLKIREAARIALNKFII
;
A
#
# COMPACT_ATOMS: atom_id res chain seq x y z
N ARG A 1 5.68 -0.11 14.69
CA ARG A 1 6.65 0.29 13.68
C ARG A 1 5.96 0.79 12.41
N TRP A 2 5.06 0.00 11.86
CA TRP A 2 4.32 0.40 10.66
C TRP A 2 3.18 1.37 10.97
N ASP A 3 2.69 1.39 12.21
CA ASP A 3 1.64 2.31 12.62
C ASP A 3 2.09 3.77 12.47
N ALA A 4 3.34 4.08 12.80
CA ALA A 4 3.88 5.42 12.63
C ALA A 4 3.95 5.81 11.16
N SER A 5 4.31 4.85 10.28
CA SER A 5 4.41 5.08 8.85
C SER A 5 3.03 5.40 8.26
N ILE A 6 2.01 4.69 8.69
CA ILE A 6 0.65 4.90 8.24
C ILE A 6 0.13 6.24 8.75
N ALA A 7 0.49 6.62 9.98
CA ALA A 7 0.11 7.91 10.51
C ALA A 7 0.72 9.07 9.70
N LEU A 8 1.97 8.92 9.25
CA LEU A 8 2.60 9.92 8.38
C LEU A 8 1.85 10.06 7.06
N ALA A 9 1.42 8.95 6.48
CA ALA A 9 0.65 8.98 5.24
C ALA A 9 -0.68 9.71 5.45
N LYS A 10 -1.35 9.43 6.57
CA LYS A 10 -2.62 10.09 6.88
C LYS A 10 -2.46 11.59 7.06
N GLN A 11 -1.29 12.04 7.48
CA GLN A 11 -0.99 13.46 7.63
C GLN A 11 -0.51 14.10 6.34
N LYS A 12 -0.52 13.34 5.23
CA LYS A 12 -0.08 13.80 3.92
C LYS A 12 1.40 14.19 3.92
N ASP A 13 2.18 13.58 4.79
CA ASP A 13 3.62 13.83 4.87
C ASP A 13 4.31 13.09 3.73
N SER A 14 5.09 13.82 2.92
CA SER A 14 5.75 13.23 1.76
C SER A 14 6.75 12.13 2.13
N SER A 15 7.27 12.14 3.36
CA SER A 15 8.17 11.08 3.81
C SER A 15 7.45 9.74 3.94
N GLY A 16 6.13 9.76 4.08
CA GLY A 16 5.34 8.53 4.12
C GLY A 16 5.25 7.81 2.79
N ARG A 17 5.53 8.50 1.68
CA ARG A 17 5.47 7.90 0.34
C ARG A 17 6.42 6.72 0.20
N SER A 18 7.69 6.90 0.57
CA SER A 18 8.67 5.82 0.49
C SER A 18 8.26 4.61 1.30
N ILE A 19 7.73 4.87 2.49
CA ILE A 19 7.32 3.80 3.39
C ILE A 19 6.14 3.04 2.81
N LEU A 20 5.16 3.75 2.24
CA LEU A 20 4.03 3.09 1.60
C LEU A 20 4.45 2.27 0.39
N LEU A 21 5.40 2.76 -0.41
CA LEU A 21 5.91 2.00 -1.53
C LEU A 21 6.52 0.68 -1.07
N ASP A 22 7.26 0.70 0.04
CA ASP A 22 7.84 -0.51 0.61
C ASP A 22 6.74 -1.46 1.11
N LEU A 23 5.74 -0.93 1.81
CA LEU A 23 4.67 -1.76 2.37
C LEU A 23 3.79 -2.39 1.29
N LEU A 24 3.74 -1.80 0.11
CA LEU A 24 2.98 -2.34 -1.01
C LEU A 24 3.79 -3.35 -1.83
N ASP A 25 5.07 -3.52 -1.52
CA ASP A 25 5.96 -4.42 -2.25
C ASP A 25 6.09 -5.75 -1.50
N ARG A 26 5.56 -6.82 -2.08
CA ARG A 26 5.63 -8.15 -1.47
C ARG A 26 7.07 -8.62 -1.27
N LYS A 27 7.97 -8.21 -2.15
CA LYS A 27 9.39 -8.58 -2.00
C LYS A 27 9.97 -7.99 -0.72
N TYR A 28 9.62 -6.75 -0.42
CA TYR A 28 10.06 -6.11 0.82
C TYR A 28 9.50 -6.86 2.03
N LEU A 29 8.20 -7.16 2.00
CA LEU A 29 7.57 -7.87 3.12
C LEU A 29 8.11 -9.29 3.27
N ASN A 30 8.44 -9.94 2.18
CA ASN A 30 9.01 -11.28 2.21
C ASN A 30 10.41 -11.33 2.83
N SER A 31 11.07 -10.19 2.96
CA SER A 31 12.38 -10.12 3.61
C SER A 31 12.30 -10.26 5.14
N PHE A 32 11.10 -10.19 5.70
CA PHE A 32 10.89 -10.30 7.14
C PHE A 32 10.47 -11.73 7.49
N PRO A 33 11.33 -12.52 8.14
CA PRO A 33 11.03 -13.95 8.36
C PRO A 33 9.91 -14.22 9.36
N ASN A 34 9.58 -13.24 10.19
CA ASN A 34 8.59 -13.41 11.26
C ASN A 34 7.18 -12.98 10.86
N ILE A 35 6.98 -12.56 9.62
CA ILE A 35 5.67 -12.13 9.14
C ILE A 35 5.05 -13.24 8.31
N ASP A 36 3.87 -13.73 8.73
CA ASP A 36 3.17 -14.75 7.96
C ASP A 36 2.35 -14.11 6.83
N GLU A 37 1.75 -14.95 6.00
CA GLU A 37 1.00 -14.48 4.84
C GLU A 37 -0.21 -13.62 5.24
N LYS A 38 -0.89 -13.98 6.32
CA LYS A 38 -2.03 -13.24 6.82
C LYS A 38 -1.63 -11.83 7.22
N GLU A 39 -0.51 -11.70 7.90
CA GLU A 39 0.00 -10.39 8.30
C GLU A 39 0.41 -9.55 7.10
N LYS A 40 1.03 -10.17 6.09
CA LYS A 40 1.41 -9.47 4.86
C LYS A 40 0.17 -8.89 4.17
N VAL A 41 -0.87 -9.69 4.04
CA VAL A 41 -2.12 -9.23 3.43
C VAL A 41 -2.69 -8.05 4.21
N GLN A 42 -2.69 -8.14 5.53
CA GLN A 42 -3.23 -7.07 6.37
C GLN A 42 -2.44 -5.78 6.20
N VAL A 43 -1.12 -5.86 6.18
CA VAL A 43 -0.25 -4.70 6.00
C VAL A 43 -0.53 -4.03 4.64
N ILE A 44 -0.64 -4.84 3.58
CA ILE A 44 -0.88 -4.32 2.25
C ILE A 44 -2.25 -3.63 2.18
N LEU A 45 -3.28 -4.24 2.76
CA LEU A 45 -4.61 -3.67 2.75
C LEU A 45 -4.66 -2.32 3.46
N VAL A 46 -3.98 -2.21 4.61
CA VAL A 46 -3.93 -0.95 5.35
C VAL A 46 -3.18 0.11 4.56
N ALA A 47 -2.05 -0.26 3.95
CA ALA A 47 -1.27 0.66 3.13
C ALA A 47 -2.09 1.19 1.95
N ILE A 48 -2.85 0.31 1.29
CA ILE A 48 -3.72 0.71 0.19
C ILE A 48 -4.78 1.72 0.67
N SER A 49 -5.35 1.48 1.85
CA SER A 49 -6.44 2.32 2.36
C SER A 49 -6.02 3.75 2.63
N VAL A 50 -4.71 4.00 2.85
CA VAL A 50 -4.22 5.34 3.14
C VAL A 50 -3.41 5.96 2.00
N ALA A 51 -3.16 5.21 0.95
CA ALA A 51 -2.30 5.68 -0.14
C ALA A 51 -2.85 6.94 -0.83
N HIS A 52 -4.17 7.06 -0.94
CA HIS A 52 -4.78 8.20 -1.62
C HIS A 52 -4.52 9.53 -0.90
N PHE A 53 -4.14 9.51 0.38
CA PHE A 53 -3.83 10.74 1.09
C PHE A 53 -2.59 11.43 0.54
N ILE A 54 -1.73 10.72 -0.16
CA ILE A 54 -0.48 11.28 -0.68
C ILE A 54 -0.58 11.74 -2.13
N GLN A 55 -1.52 11.25 -2.91
CA GLN A 55 -1.74 11.69 -4.31
C GLN A 55 -0.44 11.72 -5.11
N ASN A 56 0.27 10.60 -5.12
CA ASN A 56 1.57 10.48 -5.80
C ASN A 56 1.43 9.57 -7.01
N GLN A 57 2.02 9.97 -8.15
CA GLN A 57 1.91 9.20 -9.38
C GLN A 57 2.54 7.82 -9.25
N GLU A 58 3.64 7.71 -8.54
CA GLU A 58 4.32 6.43 -8.35
C GLU A 58 3.45 5.46 -7.55
N LEU A 59 2.79 5.96 -6.49
CA LEU A 59 1.85 5.16 -5.72
C LEU A 59 0.68 4.73 -6.59
N LYS A 60 0.17 5.63 -7.42
CA LYS A 60 -0.93 5.30 -8.32
C LYS A 60 -0.53 4.17 -9.27
N THR A 61 0.68 4.24 -9.84
CA THR A 61 1.19 3.21 -10.74
C THR A 61 1.31 1.87 -10.03
N VAL A 62 1.81 1.87 -8.80
CA VAL A 62 1.91 0.64 -8.00
C VAL A 62 0.53 0.04 -7.76
N LEU A 63 -0.46 0.88 -7.43
CA LEU A 63 -1.82 0.39 -7.20
C LEU A 63 -2.45 -0.17 -8.47
N VAL A 64 -2.17 0.41 -9.63
CA VAL A 64 -2.64 -0.15 -10.91
C VAL A 64 -2.07 -1.54 -11.11
N ASN A 65 -0.78 -1.71 -10.85
CA ASN A 65 -0.13 -3.01 -10.99
C ASN A 65 -0.74 -4.04 -10.02
N ILE A 66 -1.01 -3.62 -8.79
CA ILE A 66 -1.64 -4.51 -7.80
C ILE A 66 -3.03 -4.91 -8.26
N ARG A 67 -3.82 -3.96 -8.75
CA ARG A 67 -5.17 -4.25 -9.23
C ARG A 67 -5.16 -5.29 -10.34
N GLU A 68 -4.17 -5.23 -11.22
CA GLU A 68 -4.11 -6.11 -12.39
C GLU A 68 -3.47 -7.46 -12.09
N ASN A 69 -2.52 -7.51 -11.19
CA ASN A 69 -1.62 -8.66 -11.09
C ASN A 69 -1.51 -9.33 -9.73
N ASP A 70 -2.03 -8.73 -8.65
CA ASP A 70 -1.86 -9.34 -7.34
C ASP A 70 -2.60 -10.66 -7.25
N GLU A 71 -2.02 -11.61 -6.53
CA GLU A 71 -2.60 -12.96 -6.40
C GLU A 71 -3.81 -13.00 -5.47
N ASN A 72 -3.99 -12.01 -4.62
CA ASN A 72 -5.08 -11.99 -3.64
C ASN A 72 -6.22 -11.09 -4.14
N LEU A 73 -7.41 -11.69 -4.29
CA LEU A 73 -8.56 -10.97 -4.84
C LEU A 73 -9.00 -9.80 -3.94
N LYS A 74 -8.89 -9.92 -2.62
CA LYS A 74 -9.23 -8.82 -1.72
C LYS A 74 -8.28 -7.64 -1.92
N ILE A 75 -7.01 -7.91 -2.12
CA ILE A 75 -6.02 -6.87 -2.36
C ILE A 75 -6.27 -6.20 -3.70
N ARG A 76 -6.59 -6.98 -4.73
CA ARG A 76 -6.91 -6.42 -6.06
C ARG A 76 -8.11 -5.48 -5.98
N GLU A 77 -9.15 -5.89 -5.27
CA GLU A 77 -10.35 -5.08 -5.12
C GLU A 77 -10.07 -3.81 -4.31
N ALA A 78 -9.28 -3.93 -3.24
CA ALA A 78 -8.90 -2.77 -2.45
C ALA A 78 -8.14 -1.75 -3.28
N ALA A 79 -7.24 -2.20 -4.14
CA ALA A 79 -6.48 -1.32 -5.02
C ALA A 79 -7.42 -0.61 -6.01
N ARG A 80 -8.40 -1.32 -6.55
CA ARG A 80 -9.38 -0.72 -7.46
C ARG A 80 -10.15 0.41 -6.78
N ILE A 81 -10.60 0.16 -5.56
CA ILE A 81 -11.35 1.16 -4.80
C ILE A 81 -10.46 2.36 -4.49
N ALA A 82 -9.23 2.11 -4.06
CA ALA A 82 -8.30 3.18 -3.73
C ALA A 82 -7.98 4.06 -4.93
N LEU A 83 -7.86 3.47 -6.12
CA LEU A 83 -7.56 4.22 -7.33
C LEU A 83 -8.66 5.23 -7.66
N ASN A 84 -9.91 4.94 -7.31
CA ASN A 84 -11.01 5.86 -7.52
C ASN A 84 -10.89 7.14 -6.67
N LYS A 85 -10.04 7.10 -5.65
CA LYS A 85 -9.81 8.25 -4.75
C LYS A 85 -8.63 9.11 -5.18
N PHE A 86 -7.90 8.67 -6.20
CA PHE A 86 -6.80 9.48 -6.75
C PHE A 86 -7.37 10.48 -7.75
N ILE A 87 -6.92 11.73 -7.64
CA ILE A 87 -7.37 12.82 -8.52
C ILE A 87 -6.30 13.22 -9.52
N ILE A 88 -5.13 12.63 -9.43
CA ILE A 88 -4.03 12.89 -10.37
C ILE A 88 -4.09 11.98 -11.57
#